data_d79a15bdf6dfdb994bdc913ef7b2ab37
#
_entry.id   d79a15bdf6dfdb994bdc913ef7b2ab37
#
_cell.length_a   1.000
_cell.length_b   1.000
_cell.length_c   1.000
_cell.angle_alpha   90.00
_cell.angle_beta   90.00
_cell.angle_gamma   90.00
#
_symmetry.space_group_name_H-M   'P 1'
#
loop_
_entity.id
_entity.type
_entity.pdbx_description
1 polymer ?
#
loop_
_entity_poly.entity_id
_entity_poly.type
_entity_poly.pdbx_seq_one_letter_code
_entity_poly.pdbx_strand_id
1 'polypeptide(L)'
;EESSEGLQRLPTLLVNKPDLVILCHGGNDILRKRSDEKLKTNLIEMINLIKKSGAKVLLVGVPNFGMLGFNTHPLYGEVANDTGVFFEEDILSFAEADNRLKIDYIHPNRQGYEILTVAFIKHLKLI
;
A
#
# COMPACT_ATOMS: atom_id res chain seq x y z
N GLU A 1 11.47 5.17 3.39
CA GLU A 1 11.18 4.39 4.60
C GLU A 1 10.89 2.93 4.19
N GLU A 2 11.48 1.97 4.88
CA GLU A 2 11.16 0.56 4.74
C GLU A 2 10.04 0.16 5.71
N SER A 3 9.48 -1.03 5.53
CA SER A 3 8.33 -1.48 6.33
C SER A 3 8.63 -1.59 7.83
N SER A 4 9.85 -1.93 8.21
CA SER A 4 10.28 -1.96 9.61
C SER A 4 10.21 -0.58 10.27
N GLU A 5 10.60 0.46 9.55
CA GLU A 5 10.54 1.84 10.03
C GLU A 5 9.10 2.34 10.09
N GLY A 6 8.30 2.00 9.07
CA GLY A 6 6.87 2.31 9.05
C GLY A 6 6.13 1.68 10.21
N LEU A 7 6.44 0.44 10.52
CA LEU A 7 5.87 -0.26 11.67
C LEU A 7 6.21 0.43 12.99
N GLN A 8 7.46 0.89 13.16
CA GLN A 8 7.87 1.64 14.35
C GLN A 8 7.16 2.99 14.48
N ARG A 9 6.92 3.66 13.36
CA ARG A 9 6.28 4.98 13.33
C ARG A 9 4.77 4.92 13.49
N LEU A 10 4.13 3.84 13.10
CA LEU A 10 2.68 3.71 13.03
C LEU A 10 1.97 4.04 14.37
N PRO A 11 2.43 3.58 15.55
CA PRO A 11 1.74 3.89 16.81
C PRO A 11 1.55 5.38 17.05
N THR A 12 2.52 6.22 16.65
CA THR A 12 2.41 7.68 16.82
C THR A 12 1.29 8.28 15.96
N LEU A 13 0.99 7.69 14.82
CA LEU A 13 -0.10 8.12 13.95
C LEU A 13 -1.46 7.66 14.49
N LEU A 14 -1.51 6.49 15.12
CA LEU A 14 -2.74 5.93 15.67
C LEU A 14 -3.23 6.66 16.92
N VAL A 15 -2.38 7.46 17.58
CA VAL A 15 -2.76 8.32 18.69
C VAL A 15 -3.89 9.29 18.30
N ASN A 16 -3.91 9.72 17.03
CA ASN A 16 -4.95 10.61 16.50
C ASN A 16 -6.31 9.93 16.28
N LYS A 17 -6.41 8.64 16.56
CA LYS A 17 -7.62 7.81 16.44
C LYS A 17 -8.30 7.96 15.07
N PRO A 18 -7.62 7.66 13.96
CA PRO A 18 -8.23 7.69 12.64
C PRO A 18 -9.35 6.64 12.54
N ASP A 19 -10.38 6.94 11.75
CA ASP A 19 -11.45 5.99 11.45
C ASP A 19 -11.05 5.01 10.35
N LEU A 20 -10.17 5.47 9.45
CA LEU A 20 -9.68 4.71 8.31
C LEU A 20 -8.19 4.99 8.11
N VAL A 21 -7.43 3.95 7.83
CA VAL A 21 -6.03 4.03 7.40
C VAL A 21 -5.92 3.44 6.00
N ILE A 22 -5.42 4.22 5.07
CA ILE A 22 -5.01 3.73 3.75
C ILE A 22 -3.54 3.34 3.87
N LEU A 23 -3.29 2.03 3.87
CA LEU A 23 -1.95 1.48 4.03
C LEU A 23 -1.31 1.23 2.67
N CYS A 24 -0.42 2.12 2.28
CA CYS A 24 0.39 2.01 1.07
C CYS A 24 1.86 1.99 1.50
N HIS A 25 2.46 0.81 1.59
CA HIS A 25 3.79 0.66 2.15
C HIS A 25 4.54 -0.54 1.56
N GLY A 26 5.86 -0.53 1.68
CA GLY A 26 6.70 -1.65 1.25
C GLY A 26 7.44 -1.44 -0.07
N GLY A 27 7.21 -0.33 -0.75
CA GLY A 27 7.90 -0.05 -2.02
C GLY A 27 9.41 -0.07 -1.89
N ASN A 28 9.96 0.51 -0.82
CA ASN A 28 11.41 0.50 -0.59
C ASN A 28 11.96 -0.88 -0.25
N ASP A 29 11.18 -1.70 0.47
CA ASP A 29 11.56 -3.10 0.73
C ASP A 29 11.74 -3.85 -0.60
N ILE A 30 10.80 -3.69 -1.52
CA ILE A 30 10.83 -4.32 -2.84
C ILE A 30 12.00 -3.79 -3.67
N LEU A 31 12.17 -2.48 -3.76
CA LEU A 31 13.25 -1.84 -4.52
C LEU A 31 14.63 -2.26 -4.01
N ARG A 32 14.79 -2.40 -2.71
CA ARG A 32 16.05 -2.82 -2.07
C ARG A 32 16.19 -4.32 -1.95
N LYS A 33 15.27 -5.08 -2.53
CA LYS A 33 15.26 -6.55 -2.52
C LYS A 33 15.35 -7.15 -1.11
N ARG A 34 14.60 -6.54 -0.17
CA ARG A 34 14.48 -7.10 1.17
C ARG A 34 13.64 -8.38 1.14
N SER A 35 13.68 -9.13 2.22
CA SER A 35 12.93 -10.39 2.34
C SER A 35 11.43 -10.16 2.20
N ASP A 36 10.79 -10.86 1.28
CA ASP A 36 9.33 -10.81 1.07
C ASP A 36 8.59 -11.29 2.32
N GLU A 37 9.09 -12.31 2.97
CA GLU A 37 8.52 -12.86 4.19
C GLU A 37 8.50 -11.83 5.32
N LYS A 38 9.59 -11.08 5.47
CA LYS A 38 9.71 -10.04 6.47
C LYS A 38 8.78 -8.86 6.16
N LEU A 39 8.69 -8.46 4.90
CA LEU A 39 7.75 -7.44 4.46
C LEU A 39 6.31 -7.86 4.75
N LYS A 40 5.96 -9.09 4.41
CA LYS A 40 4.63 -9.65 4.69
C LYS A 40 4.31 -9.59 6.18
N THR A 41 5.23 -10.05 7.03
CA THR A 41 5.09 -10.01 8.48
C THR A 41 4.86 -8.59 8.98
N ASN A 42 5.66 -7.62 8.53
CA ASN A 42 5.54 -6.22 8.93
C ASN A 42 4.20 -5.61 8.52
N LEU A 43 3.73 -5.91 7.32
CA LEU A 43 2.42 -5.43 6.85
C LEU A 43 1.27 -6.01 7.68
N ILE A 44 1.33 -7.30 8.00
CA ILE A 44 0.32 -7.95 8.86
C ILE A 44 0.32 -7.33 10.25
N GLU A 45 1.48 -7.08 10.83
CA GLU A 45 1.59 -6.41 12.13
C GLU A 45 1.02 -4.99 12.11
N MET A 46 1.31 -4.22 11.06
CA MET A 46 0.71 -2.89 10.87
C MET A 46 -0.81 -2.98 10.83
N ILE A 47 -1.35 -3.89 10.03
CA ILE A 47 -2.80 -4.08 9.90
C ILE A 47 -3.43 -4.44 11.24
N ASN A 48 -2.80 -5.33 12.00
CA ASN A 48 -3.30 -5.72 13.30
C ASN A 48 -3.30 -4.56 14.30
N LEU A 49 -2.25 -3.73 14.31
CA LEU A 49 -2.21 -2.53 15.13
C LEU A 49 -3.31 -1.53 14.75
N ILE A 50 -3.53 -1.32 13.46
CA ILE A 50 -4.58 -0.42 12.96
C ILE A 50 -5.97 -0.93 13.40
N LYS A 51 -6.25 -2.21 13.18
CA LYS A 51 -7.52 -2.82 13.59
C LYS A 51 -7.73 -2.73 15.10
N LYS A 52 -6.70 -2.98 15.88
CA LYS A 52 -6.75 -2.90 17.35
C LYS A 52 -7.07 -1.48 17.81
N SER A 53 -6.64 -0.45 17.07
CA SER A 53 -6.96 0.94 17.38
C SER A 53 -8.42 1.32 17.09
N GLY A 54 -9.17 0.45 16.41
CA GLY A 54 -10.56 0.67 16.01
C GLY A 54 -10.72 1.22 14.58
N ALA A 55 -9.63 1.45 13.86
CA ALA A 55 -9.68 1.94 12.49
C ALA A 55 -9.93 0.80 11.50
N LYS A 56 -10.55 1.15 10.37
CA LYS A 56 -10.62 0.28 9.19
C LYS A 56 -9.36 0.43 8.36
N VAL A 57 -9.06 -0.58 7.54
CA VAL A 57 -7.86 -0.59 6.69
C VAL A 57 -8.24 -0.78 5.23
N LEU A 58 -7.68 0.07 4.37
CA LEU A 58 -7.60 -0.19 2.95
C LEU A 58 -6.13 -0.46 2.61
N LEU A 59 -5.80 -1.70 2.26
CA LEU A 59 -4.46 -2.06 1.80
C LEU A 59 -4.33 -1.74 0.32
N VAL A 60 -3.24 -1.08 -0.05
CA VAL A 60 -2.92 -0.74 -1.44
C VAL A 60 -1.77 -1.61 -1.93
N GLY A 61 -1.98 -2.32 -3.04
CA GLY A 61 -0.97 -3.14 -3.67
C GLY A 61 0.17 -2.28 -4.24
N VAL A 62 1.40 -2.74 -4.05
CA VAL A 62 2.60 -2.05 -4.55
C VAL A 62 3.21 -2.88 -5.69
N PRO A 63 3.63 -2.22 -6.79
CA PRO A 63 4.23 -2.91 -7.93
C PRO A 63 5.52 -3.64 -7.59
N ASN A 64 5.77 -4.73 -8.29
CA ASN A 64 7.04 -5.45 -8.23
C ASN A 64 8.03 -4.80 -9.21
N PHE A 65 8.71 -3.76 -8.75
CA PHE A 65 9.63 -2.97 -9.59
C PHE A 65 10.78 -3.83 -10.14
N GLY A 66 11.17 -3.58 -11.39
CA GLY A 66 12.32 -4.22 -12.02
C GLY A 66 12.03 -5.57 -12.69
N MET A 67 10.81 -6.07 -12.61
CA MET A 67 10.36 -7.23 -13.37
C MET A 67 9.72 -6.79 -14.69
N LEU A 68 9.29 -7.76 -15.51
CA LEU A 68 8.60 -7.49 -16.78
C LEU A 68 7.25 -6.82 -16.50
N GLY A 69 7.22 -5.48 -16.60
CA GLY A 69 6.04 -4.67 -16.31
C GLY A 69 5.93 -4.28 -14.84
N PHE A 70 4.90 -3.48 -14.54
CA PHE A 70 4.63 -2.96 -13.21
C PHE A 70 3.43 -3.70 -12.58
N ASN A 71 3.52 -5.01 -12.48
CA ASN A 71 2.48 -5.82 -11.85
C ASN A 71 2.58 -5.71 -10.33
N THR A 72 1.44 -5.72 -9.65
CA THR A 72 1.38 -5.72 -8.20
C THR A 72 2.08 -6.95 -7.64
N HIS A 73 2.92 -6.75 -6.62
CA HIS A 73 3.64 -7.84 -5.99
C HIS A 73 2.65 -8.79 -5.31
N PRO A 74 2.74 -10.11 -5.57
CA PRO A 74 1.76 -11.09 -5.08
C PRO A 74 1.55 -11.11 -3.57
N LEU A 75 2.56 -10.72 -2.78
CA LEU A 75 2.46 -10.75 -1.33
C LEU A 75 1.32 -9.88 -0.78
N TYR A 76 0.94 -8.81 -1.48
CA TYR A 76 -0.16 -7.93 -1.02
C TYR A 76 -1.51 -8.63 -1.07
N GLY A 77 -1.76 -9.42 -2.10
CA GLY A 77 -2.95 -10.26 -2.17
C GLY A 77 -2.99 -11.30 -1.04
N GLU A 78 -1.84 -11.88 -0.72
CA GLU A 78 -1.72 -12.82 0.40
C GLU A 78 -2.01 -12.14 1.73
N VAL A 79 -1.45 -10.96 1.96
CA VAL A 79 -1.70 -10.16 3.18
C VAL A 79 -3.18 -9.79 3.29
N ALA A 80 -3.80 -9.33 2.21
CA ALA A 80 -5.22 -8.98 2.19
C ALA A 80 -6.09 -10.21 2.52
N ASN A 81 -5.77 -11.36 1.93
CA ASN A 81 -6.49 -12.60 2.16
C ASN A 81 -6.36 -13.08 3.63
N ASP A 82 -5.14 -13.02 4.17
CA ASP A 82 -4.86 -13.46 5.54
C ASP A 82 -5.49 -12.54 6.60
N THR A 83 -5.65 -11.26 6.31
CA THR A 83 -6.15 -10.25 7.26
C THR A 83 -7.61 -9.86 7.05
N GLY A 84 -8.17 -10.15 5.87
CA GLY A 84 -9.56 -9.82 5.54
C GLY A 84 -9.84 -8.34 5.35
N VAL A 85 -8.81 -7.52 5.08
CA VAL A 85 -8.97 -6.08 4.86
C VAL A 85 -9.45 -5.75 3.44
N PHE A 86 -9.97 -4.55 3.24
CA PHE A 86 -10.23 -4.04 1.89
C PHE A 86 -8.92 -3.89 1.14
N PHE A 87 -8.91 -4.26 -0.15
CA PHE A 87 -7.69 -4.33 -0.95
C PHE A 87 -7.88 -3.63 -2.30
N GLU A 88 -7.05 -2.61 -2.55
CA GLU A 88 -6.92 -2.00 -3.87
C GLU A 88 -5.68 -2.58 -4.54
N GLU A 89 -5.89 -3.50 -5.48
CA GLU A 89 -4.82 -4.31 -6.06
C GLU A 89 -4.03 -3.59 -7.14
N ASP A 90 -4.68 -2.89 -8.05
CA ASP A 90 -4.11 -2.60 -9.36
C ASP A 90 -3.76 -1.14 -9.62
N ILE A 91 -4.28 -0.20 -8.84
CA ILE A 91 -4.21 1.22 -9.21
C ILE A 91 -2.78 1.76 -9.28
N LEU A 92 -1.89 1.36 -8.38
CA LEU A 92 -0.49 1.79 -8.43
C LEU A 92 0.21 1.19 -9.65
N SER A 93 -0.02 -0.09 -9.92
CA SER A 93 0.54 -0.76 -11.10
C SER A 93 0.05 -0.11 -12.39
N PHE A 94 -1.21 0.26 -12.45
CA PHE A 94 -1.78 1.00 -13.57
C PHE A 94 -1.09 2.37 -13.76
N ALA A 95 -0.97 3.15 -12.68
CA ALA A 95 -0.34 4.46 -12.72
C ALA A 95 1.15 4.38 -13.07
N GLU A 96 1.86 3.41 -12.50
CA GLU A 96 3.29 3.21 -12.77
C GLU A 96 3.58 2.74 -14.20
N ALA A 97 2.66 2.00 -14.82
CA ALA A 97 2.81 1.53 -16.19
C ALA A 97 2.60 2.62 -17.25
N ASP A 98 1.98 3.74 -16.90
CA ASP A 98 1.69 4.83 -17.83
C ASP A 98 2.60 6.04 -17.56
N ASN A 99 3.58 6.25 -18.45
CA ASN A 99 4.54 7.36 -18.34
C ASN A 99 3.88 8.75 -18.38
N ARG A 100 2.66 8.86 -18.93
CA ARG A 100 1.91 10.13 -18.95
C ARG A 100 1.42 10.53 -17.56
N LEU A 101 1.41 9.61 -16.60
CA LEU A 101 0.90 9.79 -15.25
C LEU A 101 2.02 9.96 -14.21
N LYS A 102 3.28 10.02 -14.65
CA LYS A 102 4.44 10.05 -13.73
C LYS A 102 5.28 11.31 -13.91
N ILE A 103 5.86 11.78 -12.80
CA ILE A 103 6.86 12.86 -12.77
C ILE A 103 8.23 12.29 -13.09
N ASP A 104 8.57 11.16 -12.51
CA ASP A 104 9.82 10.43 -12.72
C ASP A 104 9.52 8.94 -12.91
N TYR A 105 10.52 8.06 -12.78
CA TYR A 105 10.35 6.64 -13.00
C TYR A 105 9.36 5.97 -12.03
N ILE A 106 9.16 6.55 -10.84
CA ILE A 106 8.41 5.91 -9.74
C ILE A 106 7.19 6.72 -9.32
N HIS A 107 7.29 8.06 -9.28
CA HIS A 107 6.28 8.90 -8.66
C HIS A 107 5.20 9.37 -9.67
N PRO A 108 3.90 9.26 -9.30
CA PRO A 108 2.83 9.81 -10.12
C PRO A 108 2.95 11.33 -10.28
N ASN A 109 2.50 11.85 -11.42
CA ASN A 109 2.26 13.27 -11.60
C ASN A 109 0.84 13.65 -11.10
N ARG A 110 0.43 14.91 -11.29
CA ARG A 110 -0.89 15.38 -10.88
C ARG A 110 -2.03 14.49 -11.42
N GLN A 111 -2.00 14.18 -12.70
CA GLN A 111 -3.01 13.33 -13.34
C GLN A 111 -2.99 11.91 -12.78
N GLY A 112 -1.82 11.34 -12.50
CA GLY A 112 -1.66 10.06 -11.83
C GLY A 112 -2.29 10.06 -10.44
N TYR A 113 -2.05 11.10 -9.65
CA TYR A 113 -2.66 11.23 -8.33
C TYR A 113 -4.19 11.40 -8.38
N GLU A 114 -4.72 12.10 -9.39
CA GLU A 114 -6.18 12.21 -9.60
C GLU A 114 -6.80 10.83 -9.83
N ILE A 115 -6.18 10.00 -10.64
CA ILE A 115 -6.63 8.61 -10.91
C ILE A 115 -6.57 7.77 -9.63
N LEU A 116 -5.50 7.87 -8.85
CA LEU A 116 -5.39 7.19 -7.54
C LEU A 116 -6.51 7.63 -6.60
N THR A 117 -6.79 8.92 -6.56
CA THR A 117 -7.84 9.48 -5.71
C THR A 117 -9.21 8.92 -6.07
N VAL A 118 -9.56 8.86 -7.36
CA VAL A 118 -10.82 8.28 -7.82
C VAL A 118 -10.96 6.82 -7.41
N ALA A 119 -9.88 6.04 -7.56
CA ALA A 119 -9.88 4.63 -7.16
C ALA A 119 -10.11 4.47 -5.66
N PHE A 120 -9.44 5.28 -4.84
CA PHE A 120 -9.61 5.25 -3.38
C PHE A 120 -11.03 5.65 -2.96
N ILE A 121 -11.62 6.65 -3.61
CA ILE A 121 -13.00 7.07 -3.32
C ILE A 121 -13.98 5.92 -3.57
N LYS A 122 -13.79 5.13 -4.62
CA LYS A 122 -14.63 3.95 -4.87
C LYS A 122 -14.61 2.97 -3.70
N HIS A 123 -13.43 2.70 -3.15
CA HIS A 123 -13.30 1.83 -1.98
C HIS A 123 -13.91 2.47 -0.73
N LEU A 124 -13.75 3.76 -0.53
CA LEU A 124 -14.31 4.48 0.63
C LEU A 124 -15.83 4.37 0.69
N LYS A 125 -16.52 4.31 -0.45
CA LYS A 125 -17.97 4.13 -0.51
C LYS A 125 -18.42 2.73 -0.08
N LEU A 126 -17.52 1.74 -0.10
CA LEU A 126 -17.78 0.36 0.32
C LEU A 126 -17.48 0.13 1.81
N ILE A 127 -16.66 0.98 2.38
CA ILE A 127 -16.23 0.91 3.77
C ILE A 127 -17.22 1.69 4.66
#